data_86516aeba70e445058f8c182fe2c02b6
#
_entry.id   86516aeba70e445058f8c182fe2c02b6
#
_cell.length_a   1.000
_cell.length_b   1.000
_cell.length_c   1.000
_cell.angle_alpha   90.00
_cell.angle_beta   90.00
_cell.angle_gamma   90.00
#
_symmetry.space_group_name_H-M   'P 1'
#
loop_
_entity.id
_entity.type
_entity.pdbx_description
1 polymer ?
#
loop_
_entity_poly.entity_id
_entity_poly.type
_entity_poly.pdbx_seq_one_letter_code
_entity_poly.pdbx_strand_id
1 'polypeptide(L)'
;MTGKLTEALLAKGLLIAQEPADESSRRFAQADDAVRAVHWRGLSAIAHRHTRWRDVDSEEVERLFSEASPQTFLERLGPALPVVPERASAASRLSLEEPSPSPLDALMDRRVTCRNYDPAPLSFDAFSAVLYRAFGARAVSDYAPGVQLLKKGVPSAGGLHATEAYLLVQRVEGVPAGLYHYHPVAHALEPLRELDAETAASLARRFVAAQAYYAGAPLQIALVARFERNFWKYRNHAKAYRAVILDAGHLSQAMYLAATELNLGAFITAAINEVEIEQAFDLEPMAEGPLAVCGFGVRAQERVTVEFDPAHKVWDEA
;
A
#
# COMPACT_ATOMS: atom_id res chain seq x y z
N MET A 1 6.77 32.98 35.43
CA MET A 1 6.92 33.12 33.96
C MET A 1 6.13 32.07 33.18
N THR A 2 5.94 30.86 33.69
CA THR A 2 5.20 29.76 33.06
C THR A 2 3.71 30.05 32.81
N GLY A 3 2.98 30.70 33.74
CA GLY A 3 1.54 30.96 33.61
C GLY A 3 1.14 31.81 32.40
N LYS A 4 1.83 32.92 32.16
CA LYS A 4 1.53 33.83 31.05
C LYS A 4 1.74 33.19 29.67
N LEU A 5 2.75 32.31 29.54
CA LEU A 5 2.99 31.58 28.30
C LEU A 5 1.89 30.53 28.08
N THR A 6 1.51 29.79 29.11
CA THR A 6 0.43 28.79 29.05
C THR A 6 -0.89 29.47 28.67
N GLU A 7 -1.24 30.60 29.28
CA GLU A 7 -2.45 31.37 28.93
C GLU A 7 -2.43 31.86 27.49
N ALA A 8 -1.29 32.36 27.01
CA ALA A 8 -1.14 32.82 25.63
C ALA A 8 -1.26 31.66 24.62
N LEU A 9 -0.75 30.46 24.93
CA LEU A 9 -0.87 29.28 24.07
C LEU A 9 -2.30 28.73 24.08
N LEU A 10 -2.99 28.72 25.21
CA LEU A 10 -4.41 28.38 25.33
C LEU A 10 -5.28 29.34 24.50
N ALA A 11 -5.05 30.64 24.64
CA ALA A 11 -5.80 31.66 23.90
C ALA A 11 -5.61 31.57 22.38
N LYS A 12 -4.50 31.02 21.92
CA LYS A 12 -4.20 30.77 20.49
C LYS A 12 -4.60 29.38 20.01
N GLY A 13 -5.22 28.55 20.85
CA GLY A 13 -5.58 27.15 20.50
C GLY A 13 -4.38 26.21 20.26
N LEU A 14 -3.18 26.62 20.71
CA LEU A 14 -1.97 25.78 20.62
C LEU A 14 -1.82 24.82 21.81
N LEU A 15 -2.58 25.04 22.86
CA LEU A 15 -2.82 24.12 23.96
C LEU A 15 -4.32 24.00 24.20
N ILE A 16 -4.71 22.86 24.75
CA ILE A 16 -6.09 22.60 25.18
C ILE A 16 -6.06 22.31 26.68
N ALA A 17 -7.02 22.83 27.42
CA ALA A 17 -7.17 22.53 28.84
C ALA A 17 -7.52 21.04 29.02
N GLN A 18 -7.14 20.44 30.14
CA GLN A 18 -7.52 19.06 30.47
C GLN A 18 -9.05 18.90 30.57
N GLU A 19 -9.76 19.92 31.00
CA GLU A 19 -11.22 19.99 31.03
C GLU A 19 -11.67 21.15 30.13
N PRO A 20 -11.83 20.93 28.81
CA PRO A 20 -12.22 21.97 27.88
C PRO A 20 -13.66 22.43 28.13
N ALA A 21 -13.87 23.74 28.16
CA ALA A 21 -15.19 24.33 28.39
C ALA A 21 -16.09 24.28 27.13
N ASP A 22 -15.48 24.43 25.96
CA ASP A 22 -16.21 24.48 24.69
C ASP A 22 -16.17 23.16 23.91
N GLU A 23 -17.15 22.96 23.02
CA GLU A 23 -17.34 21.74 22.23
C GLU A 23 -16.17 21.48 21.27
N SER A 24 -15.61 22.51 20.65
CA SER A 24 -14.49 22.35 19.71
C SER A 24 -13.25 21.83 20.43
N SER A 25 -12.89 22.43 21.55
CA SER A 25 -11.76 22.00 22.38
C SER A 25 -11.96 20.57 22.92
N ARG A 26 -13.19 20.19 23.28
CA ARG A 26 -13.52 18.81 23.69
C ARG A 26 -13.27 17.80 22.56
N ARG A 27 -13.69 18.11 21.33
CA ARG A 27 -13.43 17.25 20.16
C ARG A 27 -11.94 17.08 19.91
N PHE A 28 -11.15 18.16 20.02
CA PHE A 28 -9.70 18.04 19.89
C PHE A 28 -9.07 17.21 21.01
N ALA A 29 -9.52 17.36 22.27
CA ALA A 29 -9.03 16.54 23.37
C ALA A 29 -9.33 15.05 23.14
N GLN A 30 -10.56 14.71 22.72
CA GLN A 30 -10.96 13.35 22.40
C GLN A 30 -10.11 12.75 21.25
N ALA A 31 -9.86 13.55 20.21
CA ALA A 31 -9.02 13.10 19.09
C ALA A 31 -7.55 12.87 19.51
N ASP A 32 -7.00 13.73 20.40
CA ASP A 32 -5.65 13.54 20.96
C ASP A 32 -5.58 12.29 21.84
N ASP A 33 -6.59 12.06 22.67
CA ASP A 33 -6.69 10.87 23.51
C ASP A 33 -6.79 9.60 22.68
N ALA A 34 -7.56 9.58 21.59
CA ALA A 34 -7.66 8.45 20.66
C ALA A 34 -6.30 8.13 20.02
N VAL A 35 -5.56 9.17 19.57
CA VAL A 35 -4.20 9.00 19.02
C VAL A 35 -3.23 8.44 20.06
N ARG A 36 -3.34 8.91 21.31
CA ARG A 36 -2.52 8.44 22.44
C ARG A 36 -2.84 6.99 22.83
N ALA A 37 -4.11 6.62 22.82
CA ALA A 37 -4.57 5.26 23.15
C ALA A 37 -3.95 4.21 22.23
N VAL A 38 -3.80 4.54 20.93
CA VAL A 38 -3.12 3.68 19.93
C VAL A 38 -1.59 3.78 20.01
N HIS A 39 -1.04 4.62 20.89
CA HIS A 39 0.40 4.82 21.07
C HIS A 39 1.13 5.47 19.88
N TRP A 40 0.46 6.29 19.11
CA TRP A 40 1.08 7.07 18.05
C TRP A 40 2.20 7.98 18.59
N ARG A 41 3.27 8.09 17.85
CA ARG A 41 4.26 9.17 18.04
C ARG A 41 3.78 10.39 17.28
N GLY A 42 3.73 11.56 17.93
CA GLY A 42 3.11 12.77 17.38
C GLY A 42 3.56 13.12 15.95
N LEU A 43 4.87 13.13 15.68
CA LEU A 43 5.36 13.40 14.31
C LEU A 43 4.92 12.36 13.28
N SER A 44 4.85 11.09 13.67
CA SER A 44 4.37 10.03 12.76
C SER A 44 2.88 10.15 12.52
N ALA A 45 2.09 10.50 13.53
CA ALA A 45 0.66 10.76 13.39
C ALA A 45 0.37 11.95 12.46
N ILE A 46 1.13 13.04 12.61
CA ILE A 46 1.03 14.22 11.74
C ILE A 46 1.40 13.83 10.30
N ALA A 47 2.52 13.13 10.09
CA ALA A 47 2.96 12.70 8.76
C ALA A 47 1.90 11.80 8.10
N HIS A 48 1.38 10.80 8.83
CA HIS A 48 0.34 9.91 8.32
C HIS A 48 -0.91 10.69 7.92
N ARG A 49 -1.42 11.58 8.79
CA ARG A 49 -2.62 12.38 8.49
C ARG A 49 -2.40 13.35 7.33
N HIS A 50 -1.24 13.95 7.22
CA HIS A 50 -0.91 14.93 6.19
C HIS A 50 -0.81 14.30 4.79
N THR A 51 -0.37 13.05 4.70
CA THR A 51 -0.18 12.35 3.42
C THR A 51 -1.42 11.61 2.93
N ARG A 52 -2.51 11.58 3.70
CA ARG A 52 -3.77 10.95 3.28
C ARG A 52 -4.51 11.83 2.27
N TRP A 53 -4.88 11.23 1.17
CA TRP A 53 -5.63 11.86 0.10
C TRP A 53 -7.13 11.62 0.24
N ARG A 54 -7.89 12.56 -0.33
CA ARG A 54 -9.34 12.48 -0.50
C ARG A 54 -9.72 13.05 -1.85
N ASP A 55 -10.49 12.32 -2.65
CA ASP A 55 -10.99 12.71 -3.97
C ASP A 55 -9.91 13.27 -4.90
N VAL A 56 -8.67 12.79 -4.79
CA VAL A 56 -7.58 13.20 -5.68
C VAL A 56 -7.70 12.46 -7.01
N ASP A 57 -7.61 13.19 -8.11
CA ASP A 57 -7.42 12.67 -9.46
C ASP A 57 -5.96 12.88 -9.88
N SER A 58 -5.17 11.80 -9.79
CA SER A 58 -3.74 11.86 -10.13
C SER A 58 -3.48 11.94 -11.64
N GLU A 59 -4.43 11.52 -12.49
CA GLU A 59 -4.32 11.68 -13.95
C GLU A 59 -4.47 13.14 -14.35
N GLU A 60 -5.28 13.92 -13.64
CA GLU A 60 -5.37 15.36 -13.86
C GLU A 60 -4.05 16.04 -13.49
N VAL A 61 -3.46 15.64 -12.38
CA VAL A 61 -2.13 16.12 -11.95
C VAL A 61 -1.06 15.71 -12.96
N GLU A 62 -1.05 14.46 -13.44
CA GLU A 62 -0.11 13.99 -14.45
C GLU A 62 -0.29 14.73 -15.79
N ARG A 63 -1.52 15.06 -16.20
CA ARG A 63 -1.77 15.86 -17.41
C ARG A 63 -1.12 17.23 -17.34
N LEU A 64 -1.13 17.89 -16.19
CA LEU A 64 -0.43 19.15 -15.98
C LEU A 64 1.10 19.02 -16.13
N PHE A 65 1.63 17.79 -16.01
CA PHE A 65 3.06 17.49 -16.19
C PHE A 65 3.38 16.86 -17.55
N SER A 66 2.45 16.09 -18.16
CA SER A 66 2.67 15.35 -19.40
C SER A 66 2.51 16.19 -20.67
N GLU A 67 1.86 17.36 -20.61
CA GLU A 67 1.87 18.34 -21.69
C GLU A 67 3.26 19.00 -21.87
N ALA A 68 4.15 18.76 -20.94
CA ALA A 68 5.53 19.20 -21.04
C ALA A 68 6.37 18.17 -21.81
N SER A 69 7.03 18.58 -22.89
CA SER A 69 8.06 17.76 -23.53
C SER A 69 9.12 17.37 -22.50
N PRO A 70 9.90 16.26 -22.69
CA PRO A 70 11.01 15.93 -21.80
C PRO A 70 11.97 17.11 -21.56
N GLN A 71 12.12 18.01 -22.54
CA GLN A 71 12.88 19.24 -22.42
C GLN A 71 12.26 20.22 -21.42
N THR A 72 10.98 20.50 -21.54
CA THR A 72 10.25 21.38 -20.60
C THR A 72 10.27 20.84 -19.18
N PHE A 73 10.24 19.51 -19.01
CA PHE A 73 10.36 18.85 -17.73
C PHE A 73 11.76 19.08 -17.11
N LEU A 74 12.83 18.93 -17.91
CA LEU A 74 14.20 19.19 -17.48
C LEU A 74 14.45 20.68 -17.19
N GLU A 75 13.90 21.59 -17.98
CA GLU A 75 13.97 23.04 -17.74
C GLU A 75 13.32 23.43 -16.41
N ARG A 76 12.22 22.79 -16.04
CA ARG A 76 11.47 23.07 -14.82
C ARG A 76 12.10 22.43 -13.57
N LEU A 77 12.54 21.19 -13.66
CA LEU A 77 13.06 20.42 -12.52
C LEU A 77 14.59 20.45 -12.43
N GLY A 78 15.26 20.90 -13.47
CA GLY A 78 16.71 20.80 -13.61
C GLY A 78 17.17 19.38 -14.01
N PRO A 79 18.48 19.17 -14.15
CA PRO A 79 19.02 17.87 -14.54
C PRO A 79 18.74 16.83 -13.46
N ALA A 80 18.36 15.63 -13.90
CA ALA A 80 18.19 14.49 -12.98
C ALA A 80 19.55 14.13 -12.33
N LEU A 81 19.49 13.67 -11.09
CA LEU A 81 20.66 13.13 -10.43
C LEU A 81 21.15 11.86 -11.15
N PRO A 82 22.46 11.54 -11.09
CA PRO A 82 22.97 10.30 -11.65
C PRO A 82 22.21 9.08 -11.12
N VAL A 83 21.98 8.10 -11.97
CA VAL A 83 21.27 6.85 -11.61
C VAL A 83 21.95 6.14 -10.45
N VAL A 84 23.29 6.14 -10.43
CA VAL A 84 24.12 5.61 -9.35
C VAL A 84 25.15 6.66 -8.93
N PRO A 85 25.27 6.97 -7.63
CA PRO A 85 26.31 7.87 -7.16
C PRO A 85 27.68 7.17 -7.19
N GLU A 86 28.65 7.77 -7.85
CA GLU A 86 30.01 7.29 -7.85
C GLU A 86 30.68 7.54 -6.47
N ARG A 87 31.09 6.46 -5.78
CA ARG A 87 31.73 6.54 -4.45
C ARG A 87 33.24 6.31 -4.50
N ALA A 88 33.69 5.73 -5.59
CA ALA A 88 35.13 5.43 -5.83
C ALA A 88 35.41 5.46 -7.33
N SER A 89 36.71 5.55 -7.70
CA SER A 89 37.09 5.43 -9.10
C SER A 89 36.80 4.02 -9.64
N ALA A 90 36.55 3.90 -10.94
CA ALA A 90 36.34 2.59 -11.57
C ALA A 90 37.50 1.62 -11.32
N ALA A 91 38.72 2.13 -11.30
CA ALA A 91 39.92 1.32 -11.06
C ALA A 91 40.05 0.75 -9.64
N SER A 92 39.33 1.32 -8.67
CA SER A 92 39.33 0.85 -7.27
C SER A 92 38.15 -0.03 -6.91
N ARG A 93 37.27 -0.35 -7.87
CA ARG A 93 36.11 -1.23 -7.64
C ARG A 93 36.57 -2.69 -7.57
N LEU A 94 36.08 -3.40 -6.55
CA LEU A 94 36.16 -4.85 -6.51
C LEU A 94 35.01 -5.42 -7.33
N SER A 95 35.32 -6.05 -8.45
CA SER A 95 34.31 -6.71 -9.30
C SER A 95 33.76 -7.95 -8.61
N LEU A 96 32.42 -8.14 -8.72
CA LEU A 96 31.74 -9.35 -8.30
C LEU A 96 31.35 -10.16 -9.53
N GLU A 97 31.45 -11.48 -9.44
CA GLU A 97 31.02 -12.37 -10.50
C GLU A 97 29.49 -12.48 -10.52
N GLU A 98 28.90 -12.46 -11.71
CA GLU A 98 27.47 -12.74 -11.86
C GLU A 98 27.20 -14.22 -11.58
N PRO A 99 26.15 -14.56 -10.81
CA PRO A 99 25.82 -15.95 -10.55
C PRO A 99 25.31 -16.64 -11.81
N SER A 100 25.42 -17.96 -11.85
CA SER A 100 24.71 -18.73 -12.88
C SER A 100 23.19 -18.54 -12.77
N PRO A 101 22.47 -18.31 -13.88
CA PRO A 101 21.03 -18.07 -13.85
C PRO A 101 20.25 -19.20 -13.16
N SER A 102 19.30 -18.83 -12.33
CA SER A 102 18.39 -19.71 -11.57
C SER A 102 16.94 -19.47 -11.96
N PRO A 103 16.00 -20.37 -11.59
CA PRO A 103 14.58 -20.10 -11.75
C PRO A 103 14.09 -18.83 -11.07
N LEU A 104 14.73 -18.42 -9.98
CA LEU A 104 14.43 -17.18 -9.26
C LEU A 104 14.81 -15.95 -10.09
N ASP A 105 15.97 -15.98 -10.77
CA ASP A 105 16.40 -14.87 -11.64
C ASP A 105 15.43 -14.73 -12.81
N ALA A 106 15.06 -15.84 -13.46
CA ALA A 106 14.06 -15.82 -14.52
C ALA A 106 12.69 -15.28 -14.08
N LEU A 107 12.30 -15.49 -12.82
CA LEU A 107 11.09 -14.93 -12.24
C LEU A 107 11.22 -13.42 -11.99
N MET A 108 12.35 -13.00 -11.43
CA MET A 108 12.65 -11.60 -11.19
C MET A 108 12.72 -10.77 -12.47
N ASP A 109 13.32 -11.32 -13.52
CA ASP A 109 13.43 -10.66 -14.83
C ASP A 109 12.07 -10.41 -15.48
N ARG A 110 11.13 -11.34 -15.34
CA ARG A 110 9.76 -11.21 -15.86
C ARG A 110 8.83 -10.35 -14.99
N ARG A 111 9.28 -9.96 -13.80
CA ARG A 111 8.49 -9.11 -12.90
C ARG A 111 8.47 -7.66 -13.41
N VAL A 112 7.46 -7.33 -14.17
CA VAL A 112 7.19 -6.00 -14.72
C VAL A 112 5.85 -5.49 -14.17
N THR A 113 5.78 -4.20 -13.81
CA THR A 113 4.51 -3.60 -13.36
C THR A 113 3.51 -3.58 -14.49
N CYS A 114 2.35 -4.21 -14.27
CA CYS A 114 1.28 -4.31 -15.25
C CYS A 114 0.37 -3.08 -15.21
N ARG A 115 0.07 -2.54 -16.38
CA ARG A 115 -0.89 -1.46 -16.61
C ARG A 115 -1.92 -1.81 -17.68
N ASN A 116 -1.82 -2.99 -18.26
CA ASN A 116 -2.68 -3.46 -19.35
C ASN A 116 -3.28 -4.81 -18.92
N TYR A 117 -4.55 -4.78 -18.48
CA TYR A 117 -5.26 -5.95 -17.98
C TYR A 117 -6.30 -6.43 -18.99
N ASP A 118 -6.40 -7.76 -19.13
CA ASP A 118 -7.47 -8.40 -19.88
C ASP A 118 -8.81 -8.17 -19.15
N PRO A 119 -9.90 -7.85 -19.86
CA PRO A 119 -11.21 -7.67 -19.27
C PRO A 119 -11.86 -8.99 -18.78
N ALA A 120 -11.34 -10.16 -19.17
CA ALA A 120 -11.86 -11.45 -18.74
C ALA A 120 -11.70 -11.65 -17.21
N PRO A 121 -12.59 -12.44 -16.59
CA PRO A 121 -12.46 -12.78 -15.17
C PRO A 121 -11.16 -13.53 -14.89
N LEU A 122 -10.56 -13.23 -13.74
CA LEU A 122 -9.43 -14.00 -13.21
C LEU A 122 -9.94 -15.35 -12.68
N SER A 123 -9.26 -16.46 -13.01
CA SER A 123 -9.63 -17.77 -12.48
C SER A 123 -9.53 -17.83 -10.95
N PHE A 124 -10.45 -18.55 -10.31
CA PHE A 124 -10.47 -18.71 -8.85
C PHE A 124 -9.19 -19.35 -8.33
N ASP A 125 -8.64 -20.34 -9.03
CA ASP A 125 -7.42 -21.04 -8.62
C ASP A 125 -6.21 -20.10 -8.59
N ALA A 126 -6.03 -19.28 -9.63
CA ALA A 126 -4.95 -18.31 -9.69
C ALA A 126 -5.10 -17.22 -8.62
N PHE A 127 -6.32 -16.73 -8.43
CA PHE A 127 -6.68 -15.79 -7.38
C PHE A 127 -6.33 -16.33 -5.98
N SER A 128 -6.81 -17.54 -5.66
CA SER A 128 -6.57 -18.21 -4.39
C SER A 128 -5.07 -18.46 -4.16
N ALA A 129 -4.35 -18.94 -5.17
CA ALA A 129 -2.92 -19.23 -5.07
C ALA A 129 -2.08 -17.99 -4.77
N VAL A 130 -2.34 -16.85 -5.45
CA VAL A 130 -1.61 -15.60 -5.19
C VAL A 130 -1.91 -15.08 -3.78
N LEU A 131 -3.18 -15.07 -3.36
CA LEU A 131 -3.55 -14.66 -1.99
C LEU A 131 -2.85 -15.49 -0.94
N TYR A 132 -2.86 -16.83 -1.09
CA TYR A 132 -2.20 -17.71 -0.11
C TYR A 132 -0.69 -17.48 -0.06
N ARG A 133 -0.03 -17.35 -1.21
CA ARG A 133 1.43 -17.20 -1.29
C ARG A 133 1.90 -15.88 -0.69
N ALA A 134 1.21 -14.79 -0.96
CA ALA A 134 1.59 -13.46 -0.51
C ALA A 134 1.11 -13.14 0.92
N PHE A 135 -0.15 -13.46 1.23
CA PHE A 135 -0.82 -12.99 2.43
C PHE A 135 -1.15 -14.10 3.44
N GLY A 136 -1.23 -15.37 3.01
CA GLY A 136 -1.62 -16.50 3.83
C GLY A 136 -0.64 -16.81 4.97
N ALA A 137 -1.18 -17.21 6.12
CA ALA A 137 -0.40 -17.71 7.23
C ALA A 137 0.04 -19.16 6.96
N ARG A 138 1.30 -19.46 7.25
CA ARG A 138 1.87 -20.82 7.16
C ARG A 138 1.74 -21.57 8.49
N ALA A 139 1.74 -20.82 9.59
CA ALA A 139 1.56 -21.34 10.93
C ALA A 139 1.12 -20.25 11.89
N VAL A 140 0.50 -20.65 12.98
CA VAL A 140 0.20 -19.81 14.15
C VAL A 140 1.01 -20.38 15.31
N SER A 141 1.64 -19.54 16.11
CA SER A 141 2.40 -19.96 17.30
C SER A 141 1.99 -19.13 18.51
N ASP A 142 1.76 -19.80 19.61
CA ASP A 142 1.60 -19.17 20.92
C ASP A 142 2.99 -18.78 21.45
N TYR A 143 3.28 -17.50 21.43
CA TYR A 143 4.56 -16.95 21.91
C TYR A 143 4.58 -16.78 23.42
N ALA A 144 3.46 -16.36 24.00
CA ALA A 144 3.23 -16.22 25.44
C ALA A 144 1.73 -16.30 25.71
N PRO A 145 1.26 -16.44 26.95
CA PRO A 145 -0.16 -16.39 27.28
C PRO A 145 -0.82 -15.15 26.73
N GLY A 146 -1.83 -15.32 25.86
CA GLY A 146 -2.55 -14.24 25.18
C GLY A 146 -1.79 -13.57 24.02
N VAL A 147 -0.62 -14.06 23.61
CA VAL A 147 0.17 -13.51 22.51
C VAL A 147 0.40 -14.56 21.44
N GLN A 148 -0.29 -14.42 20.32
CA GLN A 148 -0.10 -15.25 19.14
C GLN A 148 0.66 -14.50 18.04
N LEU A 149 1.59 -15.21 17.40
CA LEU A 149 2.35 -14.75 16.24
C LEU A 149 2.05 -15.62 15.03
N LEU A 150 2.04 -14.98 13.85
CA LEU A 150 1.86 -15.66 12.58
C LEU A 150 3.22 -15.90 11.90
N LYS A 151 3.36 -17.06 11.25
CA LYS A 151 4.40 -17.26 10.22
C LYS A 151 3.76 -17.09 8.85
N LYS A 152 4.22 -16.10 8.10
CA LYS A 152 3.88 -15.92 6.68
C LYS A 152 5.11 -16.16 5.79
N GLY A 153 4.93 -16.14 4.48
CA GLY A 153 6.01 -16.27 3.49
C GLY A 153 6.96 -15.07 3.46
N VAL A 154 6.56 -13.94 4.02
CA VAL A 154 7.30 -12.68 4.08
C VAL A 154 7.72 -12.36 5.52
N PRO A 155 8.78 -11.56 5.73
CA PRO A 155 9.12 -11.04 7.04
C PRO A 155 8.14 -9.95 7.47
N SER A 156 8.09 -9.69 8.77
CA SER A 156 7.39 -8.54 9.35
C SER A 156 8.11 -8.10 10.62
N ALA A 157 7.98 -6.82 10.93
CA ALA A 157 8.57 -6.24 12.13
C ALA A 157 8.12 -6.99 13.39
N GLY A 158 9.08 -7.66 14.05
CA GLY A 158 8.83 -8.45 15.24
C GLY A 158 7.87 -9.63 15.08
N GLY A 159 7.62 -10.08 13.85
CA GLY A 159 6.68 -11.17 13.55
C GLY A 159 5.20 -10.81 13.77
N LEU A 160 4.87 -9.51 13.85
CA LEU A 160 3.52 -9.05 14.20
C LEU A 160 2.52 -9.19 13.06
N HIS A 161 2.98 -9.12 11.81
CA HIS A 161 2.13 -9.16 10.61
C HIS A 161 0.91 -8.24 10.74
N ALA A 162 1.18 -6.97 11.08
CA ALA A 162 0.15 -5.99 11.37
C ALA A 162 -0.54 -5.42 10.12
N THR A 163 -0.08 -5.79 8.90
CA THR A 163 -0.70 -5.37 7.65
C THR A 163 -1.63 -6.47 7.15
N GLU A 164 -2.90 -6.10 6.95
CA GLU A 164 -4.00 -6.94 6.48
C GLU A 164 -4.29 -6.67 5.00
N ALA A 165 -4.96 -7.59 4.34
CA ALA A 165 -5.40 -7.47 2.94
C ALA A 165 -6.93 -7.26 2.89
N TYR A 166 -7.36 -6.08 2.45
CA TYR A 166 -8.76 -5.76 2.17
C TYR A 166 -8.95 -5.69 0.66
N LEU A 167 -9.91 -6.42 0.12
CA LEU A 167 -10.06 -6.61 -1.30
C LEU A 167 -11.30 -5.90 -1.83
N LEU A 168 -11.13 -5.20 -2.95
CA LEU A 168 -12.20 -4.86 -3.87
C LEU A 168 -12.12 -5.83 -5.05
N VAL A 169 -13.07 -6.75 -5.11
CA VAL A 169 -13.18 -7.72 -6.21
C VAL A 169 -14.13 -7.18 -7.25
N GLN A 170 -13.70 -7.15 -8.51
CA GLN A 170 -14.49 -6.74 -9.66
C GLN A 170 -14.86 -7.94 -10.54
N ARG A 171 -13.87 -8.79 -10.89
CA ARG A 171 -14.01 -9.86 -11.88
C ARG A 171 -13.12 -11.06 -11.51
N VAL A 172 -13.60 -11.91 -10.61
CA VAL A 172 -12.98 -13.19 -10.25
C VAL A 172 -14.03 -14.28 -10.40
N GLU A 173 -13.68 -15.39 -11.05
CA GLU A 173 -14.59 -16.52 -11.24
C GLU A 173 -15.10 -17.05 -9.91
N GLY A 174 -16.42 -17.19 -9.79
CA GLY A 174 -17.07 -17.74 -8.60
C GLY A 174 -17.04 -16.83 -7.36
N VAL A 175 -16.50 -15.60 -7.46
CA VAL A 175 -16.51 -14.62 -6.38
C VAL A 175 -17.36 -13.42 -6.80
N PRO A 176 -18.47 -13.11 -6.10
CA PRO A 176 -19.26 -11.92 -6.38
C PRO A 176 -18.44 -10.64 -6.33
N ALA A 177 -18.80 -9.64 -7.14
CA ALA A 177 -18.20 -8.33 -7.01
C ALA A 177 -18.51 -7.73 -5.64
N GLY A 178 -17.50 -7.19 -4.96
CA GLY A 178 -17.69 -6.73 -3.58
C GLY A 178 -16.42 -6.39 -2.83
N LEU A 179 -16.62 -6.04 -1.57
CA LEU A 179 -15.58 -5.75 -0.59
C LEU A 179 -15.42 -6.94 0.36
N TYR A 180 -14.18 -7.32 0.60
CA TYR A 180 -13.82 -8.47 1.40
C TYR A 180 -12.63 -8.18 2.29
N HIS A 181 -12.57 -8.82 3.46
CA HIS A 181 -11.35 -9.00 4.21
C HIS A 181 -10.77 -10.41 3.93
N TYR A 182 -9.46 -10.51 3.76
CA TYR A 182 -8.81 -11.80 3.62
C TYR A 182 -8.33 -12.32 4.98
N HIS A 183 -8.91 -13.40 5.46
CA HIS A 183 -8.52 -14.05 6.70
C HIS A 183 -7.32 -14.97 6.48
N PRO A 184 -6.10 -14.57 6.90
CA PRO A 184 -4.86 -15.24 6.51
C PRO A 184 -4.71 -16.68 7.07
N VAL A 185 -5.28 -16.96 8.24
CA VAL A 185 -5.17 -18.28 8.89
C VAL A 185 -6.16 -19.27 8.30
N ALA A 186 -7.39 -18.83 8.05
CA ALA A 186 -8.42 -19.68 7.44
C ALA A 186 -8.23 -19.82 5.91
N HIS A 187 -7.40 -18.99 5.30
CA HIS A 187 -7.30 -18.83 3.85
C HIS A 187 -8.68 -18.65 3.22
N ALA A 188 -9.42 -17.65 3.69
CA ALA A 188 -10.80 -17.40 3.32
C ALA A 188 -11.07 -15.92 3.09
N LEU A 189 -12.09 -15.62 2.29
CA LEU A 189 -12.66 -14.28 2.18
C LEU A 189 -13.80 -14.11 3.18
N GLU A 190 -13.74 -13.04 3.94
CA GLU A 190 -14.83 -12.57 4.80
C GLU A 190 -15.60 -11.49 4.04
N PRO A 191 -16.82 -11.74 3.59
CA PRO A 191 -17.59 -10.77 2.81
C PRO A 191 -18.01 -9.60 3.71
N LEU A 192 -17.69 -8.38 3.30
CA LEU A 192 -18.06 -7.15 4.00
C LEU A 192 -19.25 -6.46 3.32
N ARG A 193 -19.22 -6.37 1.99
CA ARG A 193 -20.28 -5.75 1.21
C ARG A 193 -20.30 -6.26 -0.22
N GLU A 194 -21.46 -6.72 -0.69
CA GLU A 194 -21.69 -7.03 -2.10
C GLU A 194 -21.90 -5.73 -2.89
N LEU A 195 -21.42 -5.68 -4.12
CA LEU A 195 -21.48 -4.52 -5.00
C LEU A 195 -22.00 -4.94 -6.37
N ASP A 196 -22.71 -4.05 -7.04
CA ASP A 196 -22.91 -4.17 -8.48
C ASP A 196 -21.62 -3.80 -9.25
N ALA A 197 -21.58 -4.16 -10.53
CA ALA A 197 -20.38 -3.96 -11.35
C ALA A 197 -20.01 -2.48 -11.54
N GLU A 198 -21.01 -1.59 -11.63
CA GLU A 198 -20.79 -0.15 -11.80
C GLU A 198 -20.18 0.46 -10.54
N THR A 199 -20.74 0.14 -9.39
CA THR A 199 -20.24 0.58 -8.07
C THR A 199 -18.84 0.07 -7.83
N ALA A 200 -18.55 -1.21 -8.14
CA ALA A 200 -17.23 -1.80 -8.00
C ALA A 200 -16.18 -1.08 -8.89
N ALA A 201 -16.52 -0.81 -10.16
CA ALA A 201 -15.63 -0.09 -11.06
C ALA A 201 -15.39 1.36 -10.63
N SER A 202 -16.42 2.04 -10.13
CA SER A 202 -16.30 3.40 -9.60
C SER A 202 -15.38 3.45 -8.38
N LEU A 203 -15.55 2.53 -7.42
CA LEU A 203 -14.66 2.43 -6.27
C LEU A 203 -13.23 2.08 -6.67
N ALA A 204 -13.05 1.16 -7.63
CA ALA A 204 -11.73 0.78 -8.11
C ALA A 204 -10.96 1.99 -8.68
N ARG A 205 -11.65 2.87 -9.43
CA ARG A 205 -11.06 4.12 -9.93
C ARG A 205 -10.73 5.09 -8.79
N ARG A 206 -11.62 5.24 -7.81
CA ARG A 206 -11.41 6.14 -6.67
C ARG A 206 -10.26 5.68 -5.77
N PHE A 207 -10.15 4.39 -5.50
CA PHE A 207 -9.11 3.85 -4.63
C PHE A 207 -7.69 4.15 -5.13
N VAL A 208 -7.49 4.08 -6.44
CA VAL A 208 -6.17 4.35 -7.06
C VAL A 208 -6.06 5.78 -7.60
N ALA A 209 -6.77 6.74 -7.00
CA ALA A 209 -6.71 8.15 -7.36
C ALA A 209 -6.83 8.39 -8.87
N ALA A 210 -7.85 7.78 -9.49
CA ALA A 210 -8.21 7.85 -10.90
C ALA A 210 -7.21 7.22 -11.89
N GLN A 211 -6.15 6.53 -11.46
CA GLN A 211 -5.23 5.82 -12.35
C GLN A 211 -5.97 4.70 -13.11
N ALA A 212 -6.53 5.03 -14.29
CA ALA A 212 -7.43 4.17 -15.04
C ALA A 212 -6.80 2.81 -15.38
N TYR A 213 -5.50 2.80 -15.64
CA TYR A 213 -4.74 1.59 -15.94
C TYR A 213 -4.65 0.60 -14.77
N TYR A 214 -4.76 1.05 -13.52
CA TYR A 214 -4.86 0.17 -12.34
C TYR A 214 -6.31 -0.13 -11.95
N ALA A 215 -7.24 0.80 -12.22
CA ALA A 215 -8.66 0.57 -12.04
C ALA A 215 -9.19 -0.58 -12.91
N GLY A 216 -8.56 -0.84 -14.05
CA GLY A 216 -8.88 -1.95 -14.96
C GLY A 216 -8.53 -3.35 -14.44
N ALA A 217 -7.76 -3.50 -13.37
CA ALA A 217 -7.43 -4.80 -12.80
C ALA A 217 -8.69 -5.55 -12.29
N PRO A 218 -8.74 -6.91 -12.36
CA PRO A 218 -9.90 -7.67 -11.89
C PRO A 218 -10.13 -7.59 -10.39
N LEU A 219 -9.12 -7.20 -9.63
CA LEU A 219 -9.20 -6.93 -8.18
C LEU A 219 -8.16 -5.92 -7.75
N GLN A 220 -8.47 -5.25 -6.65
CA GLN A 220 -7.53 -4.39 -5.91
C GLN A 220 -7.44 -4.87 -4.46
N ILE A 221 -6.26 -4.76 -3.87
CA ILE A 221 -5.97 -5.14 -2.49
C ILE A 221 -5.41 -3.91 -1.78
N ALA A 222 -6.17 -3.34 -0.89
CA ALA A 222 -5.67 -2.32 0.01
C ALA A 222 -4.82 -3.01 1.10
N LEU A 223 -3.56 -2.60 1.22
CA LEU A 223 -2.66 -3.02 2.29
C LEU A 223 -2.92 -2.13 3.50
N VAL A 224 -3.75 -2.62 4.41
CA VAL A 224 -4.24 -1.87 5.57
C VAL A 224 -3.40 -2.21 6.79
N ALA A 225 -2.72 -1.22 7.34
CA ALA A 225 -1.97 -1.39 8.58
C ALA A 225 -2.89 -1.27 9.81
N ARG A 226 -2.82 -2.23 10.68
CA ARG A 226 -3.38 -2.18 12.04
C ARG A 226 -2.33 -1.53 12.95
N PHE A 227 -2.40 -0.22 13.08
CA PHE A 227 -1.40 0.56 13.81
C PHE A 227 -1.32 0.13 15.28
N GLU A 228 -2.47 -0.12 15.90
CA GLU A 228 -2.54 -0.57 17.29
C GLU A 228 -1.76 -1.87 17.52
N ARG A 229 -1.89 -2.88 16.63
CA ARG A 229 -1.15 -4.14 16.74
C ARG A 229 0.35 -3.93 16.66
N ASN A 230 0.82 -3.07 15.76
CA ASN A 230 2.24 -2.77 15.64
C ASN A 230 2.75 -1.96 16.82
N PHE A 231 2.02 -0.91 17.23
CA PHE A 231 2.41 -0.02 18.30
C PHE A 231 2.24 -0.64 19.68
N TRP A 232 1.43 -1.69 19.83
CA TRP A 232 1.39 -2.50 21.05
C TRP A 232 2.81 -2.93 21.49
N LYS A 233 3.61 -3.46 20.56
CA LYS A 233 5.01 -3.85 20.82
C LYS A 233 5.96 -2.65 20.75
N TYR A 234 5.76 -1.77 19.79
CA TYR A 234 6.70 -0.68 19.46
C TYR A 234 6.23 0.70 19.95
N ARG A 235 5.37 0.76 20.97
CA ARG A 235 4.76 2.00 21.47
C ARG A 235 5.73 3.12 21.82
N ASN A 236 6.93 2.78 22.24
CA ASN A 236 7.97 3.75 22.59
C ASN A 236 9.04 3.94 21.48
N HIS A 237 8.83 3.32 20.32
CA HIS A 237 9.83 3.29 19.27
C HIS A 237 9.49 4.30 18.17
N ALA A 238 10.34 5.31 17.97
CA ALA A 238 10.11 6.36 16.98
C ALA A 238 10.02 5.84 15.53
N LYS A 239 10.51 4.63 15.24
CA LYS A 239 10.50 4.00 13.92
C LYS A 239 9.31 3.05 13.69
N ALA A 240 8.38 2.93 14.65
CA ALA A 240 7.27 1.97 14.56
C ALA A 240 6.42 2.16 13.28
N TYR A 241 6.10 3.40 12.93
CA TYR A 241 5.36 3.71 11.69
C TYR A 241 6.15 3.33 10.42
N ARG A 242 7.48 3.54 10.42
CA ARG A 242 8.33 3.12 9.29
C ARG A 242 8.31 1.61 9.08
N ALA A 243 8.19 0.83 10.16
CA ALA A 243 8.18 -0.62 10.09
C ALA A 243 6.96 -1.17 9.32
N VAL A 244 5.76 -0.62 9.52
CA VAL A 244 4.57 -1.05 8.77
C VAL A 244 4.64 -0.72 7.28
N ILE A 245 5.29 0.40 6.92
CA ILE A 245 5.53 0.74 5.51
C ILE A 245 6.45 -0.29 4.85
N LEU A 246 7.50 -0.74 5.55
CA LEU A 246 8.39 -1.81 5.07
C LEU A 246 7.65 -3.14 4.92
N ASP A 247 6.78 -3.48 5.86
CA ASP A 247 5.96 -4.70 5.79
C ASP A 247 5.06 -4.71 4.55
N ALA A 248 4.46 -3.56 4.18
CA ALA A 248 3.68 -3.41 2.95
C ALA A 248 4.53 -3.69 1.70
N GLY A 249 5.78 -3.23 1.67
CA GLY A 249 6.73 -3.54 0.59
C GLY A 249 7.05 -5.03 0.49
N HIS A 250 7.22 -5.75 1.61
CA HIS A 250 7.43 -7.19 1.62
C HIS A 250 6.24 -7.96 1.03
N LEU A 251 5.02 -7.60 1.45
CA LEU A 251 3.78 -8.24 0.98
C LEU A 251 3.57 -8.01 -0.52
N SER A 252 3.75 -6.78 -0.99
CA SER A 252 3.57 -6.45 -2.40
C SER A 252 4.59 -7.15 -3.29
N GLN A 253 5.87 -7.25 -2.88
CA GLN A 253 6.87 -7.98 -3.64
C GLN A 253 6.56 -9.47 -3.70
N ALA A 254 6.10 -10.09 -2.61
CA ALA A 254 5.68 -11.48 -2.62
C ALA A 254 4.48 -11.71 -3.57
N MET A 255 3.53 -10.76 -3.60
CA MET A 255 2.41 -10.81 -4.54
C MET A 255 2.90 -10.71 -5.99
N TYR A 256 3.83 -9.80 -6.31
CA TYR A 256 4.42 -9.70 -7.63
C TYR A 256 5.03 -11.02 -8.10
N LEU A 257 5.85 -11.64 -7.25
CA LEU A 257 6.51 -12.91 -7.58
C LEU A 257 5.50 -14.04 -7.76
N ALA A 258 4.51 -14.15 -6.87
CA ALA A 258 3.46 -15.14 -6.96
C ALA A 258 2.59 -14.98 -8.22
N ALA A 259 2.27 -13.75 -8.61
CA ALA A 259 1.54 -13.45 -9.83
C ALA A 259 2.38 -13.75 -11.08
N THR A 260 3.66 -13.32 -11.10
CA THR A 260 4.58 -13.55 -12.22
C THR A 260 4.82 -15.04 -12.47
N GLU A 261 4.90 -15.86 -11.41
CA GLU A 261 5.02 -17.31 -11.53
C GLU A 261 3.84 -17.94 -12.27
N LEU A 262 2.64 -17.39 -12.08
CA LEU A 262 1.41 -17.80 -12.75
C LEU A 262 1.17 -17.08 -14.10
N ASN A 263 2.18 -16.38 -14.62
CA ASN A 263 2.10 -15.56 -15.84
C ASN A 263 1.03 -14.44 -15.76
N LEU A 264 0.74 -13.95 -14.56
CA LEU A 264 -0.13 -12.82 -14.33
C LEU A 264 0.67 -11.51 -14.25
N GLY A 265 0.01 -10.41 -14.58
CA GLY A 265 0.51 -9.07 -14.29
C GLY A 265 0.12 -8.62 -12.89
N ALA A 266 0.96 -7.80 -12.27
CA ALA A 266 0.67 -7.21 -10.96
C ALA A 266 1.09 -5.74 -10.91
N PHE A 267 0.52 -4.99 -9.97
CA PHE A 267 0.89 -3.61 -9.68
C PHE A 267 0.87 -3.32 -8.20
N ILE A 268 1.53 -2.25 -7.80
CA ILE A 268 1.36 -1.54 -6.54
C ILE A 268 1.41 -0.04 -6.80
N THR A 269 0.59 0.74 -6.10
CA THR A 269 0.62 2.20 -6.09
C THR A 269 0.42 2.73 -4.68
N ALA A 270 1.14 3.80 -4.35
CA ALA A 270 0.92 4.60 -3.14
C ALA A 270 0.12 5.89 -3.46
N ALA A 271 -0.14 6.19 -4.74
CA ALA A 271 -1.06 7.25 -5.13
C ALA A 271 -2.50 6.72 -5.02
N ILE A 272 -3.04 6.80 -3.81
CA ILE A 272 -4.33 6.24 -3.43
C ILE A 272 -5.16 7.29 -2.69
N ASN A 273 -6.47 7.14 -2.70
CA ASN A 273 -7.36 7.94 -1.87
C ASN A 273 -7.66 7.17 -0.58
N GLU A 274 -6.85 7.40 0.45
CA GLU A 274 -6.94 6.67 1.72
C GLU A 274 -8.30 6.85 2.38
N VAL A 275 -8.87 8.06 2.32
CA VAL A 275 -10.14 8.38 2.98
C VAL A 275 -11.30 7.60 2.35
N GLU A 276 -11.31 7.41 1.02
CA GLU A 276 -12.30 6.62 0.31
C GLU A 276 -12.19 5.14 0.64
N ILE A 277 -10.97 4.63 0.77
CA ILE A 277 -10.70 3.24 1.17
C ILE A 277 -11.18 3.03 2.61
N GLU A 278 -10.83 3.92 3.53
CA GLU A 278 -11.27 3.87 4.93
C GLU A 278 -12.79 3.84 5.03
N GLN A 279 -13.49 4.72 4.30
CA GLN A 279 -14.96 4.77 4.28
C GLN A 279 -15.59 3.51 3.65
N ALA A 280 -14.98 2.98 2.60
CA ALA A 280 -15.49 1.81 1.91
C ALA A 280 -15.46 0.56 2.79
N PHE A 281 -14.40 0.41 3.58
CA PHE A 281 -14.17 -0.73 4.46
C PHE A 281 -14.55 -0.49 5.93
N ASP A 282 -15.13 0.68 6.24
CA ASP A 282 -15.50 1.08 7.62
C ASP A 282 -14.32 0.99 8.61
N LEU A 283 -13.15 1.47 8.17
CA LEU A 283 -11.94 1.48 8.99
C LEU A 283 -11.94 2.69 9.93
N GLU A 284 -11.52 2.47 11.18
CA GLU A 284 -11.33 3.57 12.13
C GLU A 284 -10.02 4.32 11.82
N PRO A 285 -10.10 5.57 11.34
CA PRO A 285 -8.91 6.35 11.04
C PRO A 285 -7.96 6.43 12.24
N MET A 286 -6.68 6.28 12.05
CA MET A 286 -5.62 6.24 13.07
C MET A 286 -5.51 4.95 13.89
N ALA A 287 -6.51 4.07 13.91
CA ALA A 287 -6.37 2.69 14.42
C ALA A 287 -5.94 1.74 13.30
N GLU A 288 -6.53 1.91 12.13
CA GLU A 288 -6.24 1.19 10.91
C GLU A 288 -6.15 2.18 9.74
N GLY A 289 -5.33 1.86 8.73
CA GLY A 289 -5.25 2.74 7.57
C GLY A 289 -4.53 2.11 6.38
N PRO A 290 -5.01 2.36 5.15
CA PRO A 290 -4.35 1.89 3.94
C PRO A 290 -3.01 2.59 3.73
N LEU A 291 -2.00 1.84 3.30
CA LEU A 291 -0.66 2.33 2.99
C LEU A 291 -0.37 2.32 1.49
N ALA A 292 -0.99 1.40 0.77
CA ALA A 292 -0.88 1.23 -0.66
C ALA A 292 -2.03 0.37 -1.17
N VAL A 293 -2.30 0.46 -2.47
CA VAL A 293 -3.15 -0.48 -3.19
C VAL A 293 -2.31 -1.28 -4.16
N CYS A 294 -2.46 -2.58 -4.15
CA CYS A 294 -1.89 -3.49 -5.12
C CYS A 294 -2.99 -4.32 -5.79
N GLY A 295 -2.65 -5.04 -6.85
CA GLY A 295 -3.58 -5.92 -7.53
C GLY A 295 -2.86 -6.77 -8.57
N PHE A 296 -3.55 -7.76 -9.09
CA PHE A 296 -3.02 -8.66 -10.11
C PHE A 296 -4.15 -9.18 -11.01
N GLY A 297 -3.78 -9.68 -12.18
CA GLY A 297 -4.74 -10.20 -13.15
C GLY A 297 -4.05 -10.68 -14.41
N VAL A 298 -4.83 -11.18 -15.36
CA VAL A 298 -4.33 -11.57 -16.67
C VAL A 298 -3.88 -10.32 -17.42
N ARG A 299 -2.68 -10.34 -18.01
CA ARG A 299 -2.21 -9.26 -18.88
C ARG A 299 -3.03 -9.22 -20.16
N ALA A 300 -3.34 -8.01 -20.65
CA ALA A 300 -3.86 -7.84 -21.99
C ALA A 300 -2.83 -8.33 -23.04
N GLN A 301 -3.32 -8.71 -24.20
CA GLN A 301 -2.44 -9.09 -25.33
C GLN A 301 -1.86 -7.85 -26.02
N GLU A 302 -2.53 -6.72 -25.94
CA GLU A 302 -2.10 -5.45 -26.51
C GLU A 302 -1.64 -4.49 -25.41
N ARG A 303 -0.53 -3.79 -25.68
CA ARG A 303 0.03 -2.77 -24.78
C ARG A 303 -0.49 -1.40 -25.18
N VAL A 304 -1.53 -0.91 -24.49
CA VAL A 304 -2.09 0.44 -24.67
C VAL A 304 -1.36 1.46 -23.78
N THR A 305 -1.10 1.09 -22.55
CA THR A 305 -0.35 1.91 -21.58
C THR A 305 1.09 1.42 -21.48
N VAL A 306 2.03 2.35 -21.46
CA VAL A 306 3.47 2.03 -21.40
C VAL A 306 3.79 1.29 -20.08
N GLU A 307 4.49 0.17 -20.22
CA GLU A 307 5.10 -0.59 -19.12
C GLU A 307 6.62 -0.58 -19.28
N PHE A 308 7.34 -0.36 -18.19
CA PHE A 308 8.79 -0.31 -18.21
C PHE A 308 9.38 -1.72 -18.19
N ASP A 309 9.73 -2.22 -19.36
CA ASP A 309 10.33 -3.54 -19.62
C ASP A 309 11.55 -3.42 -20.54
N PRO A 310 12.64 -2.79 -20.08
CA PRO A 310 13.80 -2.52 -20.93
C PRO A 310 14.58 -3.80 -21.32
N ALA A 311 14.31 -4.90 -20.66
CA ALA A 311 14.92 -6.20 -20.95
C ALA A 311 14.05 -7.09 -21.88
N HIS A 312 12.89 -6.58 -22.33
CA HIS A 312 11.96 -7.27 -23.23
C HIS A 312 11.61 -8.69 -22.76
N LYS A 313 11.31 -8.85 -21.46
CA LYS A 313 10.97 -10.15 -20.85
C LYS A 313 9.47 -10.43 -20.83
N VAL A 314 8.65 -9.40 -21.08
CA VAL A 314 7.18 -9.48 -21.07
C VAL A 314 6.59 -8.99 -22.38
N TRP A 315 7.17 -7.92 -22.96
CA TRP A 315 6.74 -7.32 -24.19
C TRP A 315 7.85 -7.38 -25.23
N ASP A 316 7.53 -7.83 -26.44
CA ASP A 316 8.45 -7.73 -27.56
C ASP A 316 8.80 -6.28 -27.89
N GLU A 317 9.94 -6.02 -28.53
CA GLU A 317 10.27 -4.71 -29.07
C GLU A 317 9.16 -4.26 -30.05
N ALA A 318 8.68 -3.03 -29.87
CA ALA A 318 7.64 -2.45 -30.72
C ALA A 318 8.25 -1.85 -31.98
#